data_b1a75595e2cb504a6107ab2e2f00fca7
#
_entry.id   b1a75595e2cb504a6107ab2e2f00fca7
#
_cell.length_a   1.000
_cell.length_b   1.000
_cell.length_c   1.000
_cell.angle_alpha   90.00
_cell.angle_beta   90.00
_cell.angle_gamma   90.00
#
_symmetry.space_group_name_H-M   'P 1'
#
loop_
_entity.id
_entity.type
_entity.pdbx_description
1 polymer ?
#
loop_
_entity_poly.entity_id
_entity_poly.type
_entity_poly.pdbx_seq_one_letter_code
_entity_poly.pdbx_strand_id
1 'polypeptide(L)'
;MAPRWTESSDKHQVPRRDQVHAILNATYVAELVGEGRGSGRVMLFIGPAHSQTRRELEILIQEFAESGQEAVIFHAMELGPKYRRYREEHPNG
;
A
#
# COMPACT_ATOMS: atom_id res chain seq x y z
N MET A 1 1.74 -5.45 -15.50
CA MET A 1 0.45 -4.76 -15.66
C MET A 1 0.32 -3.69 -14.59
N ALA A 2 -0.07 -2.50 -14.96
CA ALA A 2 -0.19 -1.41 -14.00
C ALA A 2 -1.40 -1.62 -13.10
N PRO A 3 -1.30 -1.35 -11.79
CA PRO A 3 -2.45 -1.41 -10.90
C PRO A 3 -3.45 -0.29 -11.23
N ARG A 4 -4.69 -0.49 -10.81
CA ARG A 4 -5.71 0.54 -10.91
C ARG A 4 -5.73 1.36 -9.62
N TRP A 5 -6.13 2.62 -9.75
CA TRP A 5 -6.31 3.51 -8.60
C TRP A 5 -7.79 3.82 -8.42
N THR A 6 -8.22 3.88 -7.16
CA THR A 6 -9.58 4.31 -6.83
C THR A 6 -9.56 5.80 -6.43
N GLU A 7 -10.75 6.41 -6.35
CA GLU A 7 -10.85 7.78 -5.85
C GLU A 7 -10.33 7.90 -4.42
N SER A 8 -10.55 6.87 -3.61
CA SER A 8 -10.07 6.88 -2.23
C SER A 8 -8.55 6.90 -2.13
N SER A 9 -7.84 6.40 -3.14
CA SER A 9 -6.38 6.45 -3.16
C SER A 9 -5.86 7.87 -3.41
N ASP A 10 -6.67 8.72 -4.02
CA ASP A 10 -6.29 10.11 -4.30
C ASP A 10 -6.72 11.09 -3.21
N LYS A 11 -7.42 10.59 -2.18
CA LYS A 11 -7.99 11.43 -1.12
C LYS A 11 -6.96 12.28 -0.39
N HIS A 12 -5.77 11.74 -0.17
CA HIS A 12 -4.70 12.42 0.55
C HIS A 12 -3.71 13.10 -0.38
N GLN A 13 -4.04 13.18 -1.67
CA GLN A 13 -3.27 13.93 -2.67
C GLN A 13 -1.81 13.52 -2.81
N VAL A 14 -1.51 12.25 -2.57
CA VAL A 14 -0.18 11.71 -2.83
C VAL A 14 -0.03 11.46 -4.33
N PRO A 15 0.98 12.05 -4.99
CA PRO A 15 1.19 11.82 -6.41
C PRO A 15 1.34 10.33 -6.72
N ARG A 16 0.73 9.86 -7.81
CA ARG A 16 0.79 8.44 -8.17
C ARG A 16 2.21 7.95 -8.39
N ARG A 17 3.09 8.80 -8.94
CA ARG A 17 4.49 8.45 -9.09
C ARG A 17 5.17 8.15 -7.76
N ASP A 18 4.78 8.86 -6.70
CA ASP A 18 5.32 8.62 -5.36
C ASP A 18 4.78 7.31 -4.79
N GLN A 19 3.50 7.01 -5.07
CA GLN A 19 2.90 5.74 -4.65
C GLN A 19 3.62 4.57 -5.32
N VAL A 20 3.88 4.65 -6.62
CA VAL A 20 4.60 3.62 -7.35
C VAL A 20 6.02 3.45 -6.80
N HIS A 21 6.71 4.56 -6.56
CA HIS A 21 8.05 4.52 -6.00
C HIS A 21 8.06 3.82 -4.64
N ALA A 22 7.10 4.15 -3.77
CA ALA A 22 7.01 3.53 -2.45
C ALA A 22 6.75 2.02 -2.54
N ILE A 23 5.92 1.58 -3.47
CA ILE A 23 5.65 0.16 -3.66
C ILE A 23 6.90 -0.56 -4.16
N LEU A 24 7.55 -0.03 -5.17
CA LEU A 24 8.74 -0.66 -5.77
C LEU A 24 9.95 -0.67 -4.83
N ASN A 25 9.98 0.26 -3.87
CA ASN A 25 11.08 0.39 -2.91
C ASN A 25 10.60 0.15 -1.48
N ALA A 26 9.53 -0.62 -1.31
CA ALA A 26 8.96 -0.87 0.00
C ALA A 26 9.96 -1.51 0.94
N THR A 27 10.04 -0.98 2.14
CA THR A 27 10.88 -1.52 3.21
C THR A 27 10.09 -2.44 4.13
N TYR A 28 8.75 -2.44 3.98
CA TYR A 28 7.87 -3.29 4.76
C TYR A 28 6.67 -3.67 3.91
N VAL A 29 6.35 -4.96 3.89
CA VAL A 29 5.20 -5.51 3.17
C VAL A 29 4.51 -6.53 4.06
N ALA A 30 3.19 -6.42 4.20
CA ALA A 30 2.43 -7.35 5.02
C ALA A 30 1.04 -7.59 4.44
N GLU A 31 0.53 -8.81 4.59
CA GLU A 31 -0.86 -9.07 4.30
C GLU A 31 -1.70 -8.72 5.53
N LEU A 32 -2.77 -7.93 5.32
CA LEU A 32 -3.70 -7.58 6.39
C LEU A 32 -4.82 -8.62 6.41
N VAL A 33 -4.59 -9.69 7.14
CA VAL A 33 -5.53 -10.82 7.21
C VAL A 33 -6.86 -10.35 7.80
N GLY A 34 -7.96 -10.72 7.14
CA GLY A 34 -9.30 -10.37 7.61
C GLY A 34 -9.83 -9.04 7.09
N GLU A 35 -9.01 -8.25 6.39
CA GLU A 35 -9.45 -6.97 5.83
C GLU A 35 -9.80 -7.05 4.36
N GLY A 36 -9.54 -8.17 3.70
CA GLY A 36 -9.90 -8.35 2.30
C GLY A 36 -11.40 -8.44 2.11
N ARG A 37 -11.88 -7.93 0.99
CA ARG A 37 -13.28 -8.00 0.59
C ARG A 37 -13.42 -8.95 -0.58
N GLY A 38 -14.38 -9.87 -0.48
CA GLY A 38 -14.58 -10.86 -1.53
C GLY A 38 -13.40 -11.83 -1.61
N SER A 39 -12.97 -12.15 -2.82
CA SER A 39 -11.91 -13.13 -3.07
C SER A 39 -10.50 -12.54 -3.04
N GLY A 40 -10.38 -11.22 -2.85
CA GLY A 40 -9.09 -10.56 -2.84
C GLY A 40 -8.43 -10.58 -1.47
N ARG A 41 -7.17 -10.20 -1.45
CA ARG A 41 -6.42 -9.98 -0.20
C ARG A 41 -5.91 -8.55 -0.18
N VAL A 42 -5.80 -7.98 1.03
CA VAL A 42 -5.28 -6.62 1.21
C VAL A 42 -3.83 -6.70 1.62
N MET A 43 -2.98 -5.98 0.89
CA MET A 43 -1.55 -5.89 1.18
C MET A 43 -1.22 -4.47 1.62
N LEU A 44 -0.42 -4.36 2.66
CA LEU A 44 0.13 -3.09 3.13
C LEU A 44 1.56 -2.97 2.63
N PHE A 45 1.86 -1.85 1.98
CA PHE A 45 3.23 -1.50 1.58
C PHE A 45 3.63 -0.22 2.30
N ILE A 46 4.79 -0.21 2.93
CA ILE A 46 5.38 0.99 3.51
C ILE A 46 6.71 1.22 2.80
N GLY A 47 6.88 2.39 2.22
CA GLY A 47 8.10 2.72 1.51
C GLY A 47 8.29 4.22 1.36
N PRO A 48 9.47 4.65 0.90
CA PRO A 48 9.76 6.07 0.76
C PRO A 48 8.99 6.68 -0.41
N ALA A 49 8.60 7.95 -0.25
CA ALA A 49 7.85 8.66 -1.28
C ALA A 49 8.68 8.89 -2.55
N HIS A 50 9.99 9.09 -2.40
CA HIS A 50 10.91 9.21 -3.52
C HIS A 50 12.33 8.92 -3.02
N SER A 51 13.31 8.94 -3.93
CA SER A 51 14.68 8.48 -3.63
C SER A 51 15.44 9.35 -2.64
N GLN A 52 15.01 10.60 -2.44
CA GLN A 52 15.75 11.56 -1.63
C GLN A 52 14.98 12.02 -0.39
N THR A 53 14.07 11.19 0.10
CA THR A 53 13.27 11.55 1.26
C THR A 53 13.26 10.44 2.29
N ARG A 54 13.13 10.84 3.57
CA ARG A 54 12.86 9.91 4.66
C ARG A 54 11.36 9.76 4.91
N ARG A 55 10.54 10.54 4.19
CA ARG A 55 9.09 10.47 4.34
C ARG A 55 8.58 9.14 3.80
N GLU A 56 7.90 8.40 4.65
CA GLU A 56 7.35 7.10 4.30
C GLU A 56 5.87 7.24 3.96
N LEU A 57 5.42 6.41 3.01
CA LEU A 57 4.00 6.31 2.66
C LEU A 57 3.48 4.96 3.10
N GLU A 58 2.19 4.94 3.48
CA GLU A 58 1.44 3.71 3.65
C GLU A 58 0.51 3.55 2.46
N ILE A 59 0.54 2.37 1.85
CA ILE A 59 -0.26 2.10 0.65
C ILE A 59 -0.97 0.77 0.84
N LEU A 60 -2.27 0.76 0.60
CA LEU A 60 -3.07 -0.45 0.65
C LEU A 60 -3.48 -0.85 -0.76
N ILE A 61 -3.21 -2.10 -1.07
CA ILE A 61 -3.51 -2.67 -2.38
C ILE A 61 -4.37 -3.91 -2.17
N GLN A 62 -5.44 -4.02 -2.94
CA GLN A 62 -6.20 -5.26 -2.99
C GLN A 62 -5.74 -6.05 -4.21
N GLU A 63 -5.32 -7.28 -3.97
CA GLU A 63 -4.84 -8.19 -5.01
C GLU A 63 -5.85 -9.30 -5.24
N PHE A 64 -5.98 -9.73 -6.50
CA PHE A 64 -6.91 -10.77 -6.93
C PHE A 64 -6.15 -11.85 -7.69
N ALA A 65 -5.24 -12.52 -7.01
CA ALA A 65 -4.27 -13.41 -7.67
C ALA A 65 -4.91 -14.52 -8.49
N GLU A 66 -6.07 -15.05 -8.05
CA GLU A 66 -6.69 -16.19 -8.69
C GLU A 66 -7.61 -15.82 -9.85
N SER A 67 -8.08 -14.59 -9.91
CA SER A 67 -9.07 -14.16 -10.91
C SER A 67 -8.44 -13.53 -12.13
N GLY A 68 -7.15 -13.23 -12.11
CA GLY A 68 -6.48 -12.50 -13.17
C GLY A 68 -6.82 -11.01 -13.22
N GLN A 69 -7.59 -10.51 -12.26
CA GLN A 69 -7.92 -9.10 -12.19
C GLN A 69 -6.71 -8.27 -11.78
N GLU A 70 -6.67 -7.02 -12.23
CA GLU A 70 -5.63 -6.09 -11.86
C GLU A 70 -5.72 -5.75 -10.38
N ALA A 71 -4.56 -5.59 -9.75
CA ALA A 71 -4.50 -5.09 -8.37
C ALA A 71 -5.06 -3.67 -8.31
N VAL A 72 -5.67 -3.33 -7.18
CA VAL A 72 -6.32 -2.03 -6.99
C VAL A 72 -5.68 -1.32 -5.80
N ILE A 73 -5.09 -0.14 -6.06
CA ILE A 73 -4.60 0.73 -4.99
C ILE A 73 -5.79 1.56 -4.52
N PHE A 74 -6.19 1.38 -3.27
CA PHE A 74 -7.37 2.07 -2.74
C PHE A 74 -7.07 3.00 -1.57
N HIS A 75 -5.82 3.07 -1.13
CA HIS A 75 -5.42 3.95 -0.04
C HIS A 75 -3.94 4.29 -0.18
N ALA A 76 -3.62 5.56 -0.07
CA ALA A 76 -2.25 6.04 -0.08
C ALA A 76 -2.17 7.32 0.71
N MET A 77 -1.31 7.36 1.72
CA MET A 77 -1.07 8.57 2.51
C MET A 77 0.29 8.47 3.18
N GLU A 78 0.73 9.57 3.76
CA GLU A 78 1.92 9.56 4.59
C GLU A 78 1.70 8.61 5.78
N LEU A 79 2.73 7.84 6.12
CA LEU A 79 2.62 6.80 7.16
C LEU A 79 2.09 7.40 8.46
N GLY A 80 0.95 6.90 8.89
CA GLY A 80 0.30 7.33 10.11
C GLY A 80 0.57 6.39 11.28
N PRO A 81 0.01 6.70 12.45
CA PRO A 81 0.30 5.93 13.67
C PRO A 81 -0.23 4.49 13.63
N LYS A 82 -1.35 4.24 12.94
CA LYS A 82 -1.94 2.91 12.88
C LYS A 82 -0.98 1.88 12.27
N TYR A 83 -0.45 2.17 11.09
CA TYR A 83 0.40 1.20 10.41
C TYR A 83 1.86 1.29 10.87
N ARG A 84 2.27 2.40 11.45
CA ARG A 84 3.54 2.46 12.16
C ARG A 84 3.55 1.47 13.32
N ARG A 85 2.46 1.44 14.09
CA ARG A 85 2.31 0.50 15.19
C ARG A 85 2.21 -0.93 14.67
N TYR A 86 1.45 -1.14 13.60
CA TYR A 86 1.33 -2.46 12.99
C TYR A 86 2.71 -3.02 12.63
N ARG A 87 3.57 -2.20 12.01
CA ARG A 87 4.92 -2.60 11.64
C ARG A 87 5.74 -3.01 12.86
N GLU A 88 5.60 -2.27 13.96
CA GLU A 88 6.32 -2.57 15.19
C GLU A 88 5.84 -3.88 15.82
N GLU A 89 4.54 -4.16 15.74
CA GLU A 89 3.95 -5.36 16.31
C GLU A 89 4.15 -6.60 15.42
N HIS A 90 4.35 -6.40 14.12
CA HIS A 90 4.51 -7.46 13.14
C HIS A 90 5.75 -7.21 12.29
N PRO A 91 6.96 -7.29 12.87
CA PRO A 91 8.18 -6.86 12.16
C PRO A 91 8.51 -7.67 10.91
N ASN A 92 7.98 -8.87 10.77
CA ASN A 92 8.22 -9.71 9.61
C ASN A 92 7.05 -9.72 8.61
N GLY A 93 6.10 -8.86 8.79
CA GLY A 93 4.94 -8.76 7.90
C GLY A 93 3.78 -9.69 8.17
#